data_2230a429aad710b8d4202b02f8ea1de4
#
_entry.id   2230a429aad710b8d4202b02f8ea1de4
#
_cell.length_a   1.000
_cell.length_b   1.000
_cell.length_c   1.000
_cell.angle_alpha   90.00
_cell.angle_beta   90.00
_cell.angle_gamma   90.00
#
_symmetry.space_group_name_H-M   'P 1'
#
loop_
_entity.id
_entity.type
_entity.pdbx_description
1 polymer ?
#
loop_
_entity_poly.entity_id
_entity_poly.type
_entity_poly.pdbx_seq_one_letter_code
_entity_poly.pdbx_strand_id
1 'polypeptide(L)'
;MTIEVRTPHGGAAVDRVVEELVGERVASRIFAQDPTLWGADAESEAQIRLGWTDVFDGADALISEAFDFRSQLAAAGVDRIVLCGMGGSSLAPEVMSRAAEVRLVVLDSTHPVQVRRAVETDLQRTAVVVSSKSGSTIETRSHLAVFERAFADAGIDPADRIAVVTDPGSALESHARERGERVFLADPNVG
;
A
#
# COMPACT_ATOMS: atom_id res chain seq x y z
N MET A 1 7.70 23.13 -11.69
CA MET A 1 6.27 22.94 -11.97
C MET A 1 5.51 23.99 -11.20
N THR A 2 4.72 24.83 -11.84
CA THR A 2 3.95 25.89 -11.16
C THR A 2 2.50 25.41 -11.09
N ILE A 3 1.94 25.37 -9.88
CA ILE A 3 0.52 25.01 -9.65
C ILE A 3 -0.24 26.34 -9.53
N GLU A 4 -1.22 26.58 -10.39
CA GLU A 4 -2.13 27.71 -10.31
C GLU A 4 -3.45 27.22 -9.68
N VAL A 5 -3.83 27.79 -8.54
CA VAL A 5 -5.10 27.50 -7.88
C VAL A 5 -6.06 28.64 -8.16
N ARG A 6 -7.21 28.34 -8.78
CA ARG A 6 -8.28 29.32 -9.03
C ARG A 6 -9.48 29.01 -8.13
N THR A 7 -9.77 29.92 -7.23
CA THR A 7 -10.94 29.84 -6.33
C THR A 7 -12.01 30.84 -6.76
N PRO A 8 -13.07 30.41 -7.45
CA PRO A 8 -14.11 31.33 -7.96
C PRO A 8 -14.94 32.01 -6.84
N HIS A 9 -14.93 31.45 -5.63
CA HIS A 9 -15.69 31.98 -4.50
C HIS A 9 -14.83 31.90 -3.21
N GLY A 10 -14.17 32.98 -2.80
CA GLY A 10 -13.52 33.01 -1.51
C GLY A 10 -12.11 33.61 -1.44
N GLY A 11 -11.73 34.48 -2.39
CA GLY A 11 -10.38 35.06 -2.45
C GLY A 11 -9.87 35.57 -1.09
N ALA A 12 -10.57 36.49 -0.43
CA ALA A 12 -10.12 37.05 0.84
C ALA A 12 -10.09 36.03 2.01
N ALA A 13 -10.97 35.02 2.00
CA ALA A 13 -10.95 33.98 3.03
C ALA A 13 -9.78 33.01 2.82
N VAL A 14 -9.49 32.67 1.57
CA VAL A 14 -8.32 31.83 1.20
C VAL A 14 -7.03 32.59 1.52
N ASP A 15 -6.92 33.87 1.13
CA ASP A 15 -5.73 34.69 1.38
C ASP A 15 -5.41 34.75 2.86
N ARG A 16 -6.41 34.99 3.72
CA ARG A 16 -6.25 34.99 5.18
C ARG A 16 -5.71 33.66 5.72
N VAL A 17 -6.29 32.52 5.27
CA VAL A 17 -5.83 31.19 5.70
C VAL A 17 -4.40 30.93 5.23
N VAL A 18 -4.05 31.33 4.00
CA VAL A 18 -2.69 31.21 3.49
C VAL A 18 -1.70 32.03 4.31
N GLU A 19 -2.05 33.29 4.65
CA GLU A 19 -1.21 34.14 5.51
C GLU A 19 -1.01 33.51 6.89
N GLU A 20 -2.03 32.92 7.50
CA GLU A 20 -1.97 32.20 8.76
C GLU A 20 -1.03 30.98 8.66
N LEU A 21 -1.24 30.11 7.66
CA LEU A 21 -0.41 28.93 7.43
C LEU A 21 1.06 29.26 7.17
N VAL A 22 1.33 30.35 6.45
CA VAL A 22 2.69 30.85 6.21
C VAL A 22 3.29 31.43 7.50
N GLY A 23 2.53 32.23 8.23
CA GLY A 23 2.96 32.83 9.49
C GLY A 23 3.33 31.77 10.54
N GLU A 24 2.58 30.72 10.63
CA GLU A 24 2.81 29.57 11.52
C GLU A 24 3.83 28.57 10.97
N ARG A 25 4.35 28.78 9.77
CA ARG A 25 5.31 27.90 9.08
C ARG A 25 4.83 26.45 8.97
N VAL A 26 3.54 26.26 8.74
CA VAL A 26 2.87 24.93 8.77
C VAL A 26 3.58 23.91 7.87
N ALA A 27 3.87 24.25 6.62
CA ALA A 27 4.55 23.34 5.70
C ALA A 27 5.93 22.89 6.23
N SER A 28 6.74 23.84 6.75
CA SER A 28 8.06 23.51 7.31
C SER A 28 7.96 22.63 8.56
N ARG A 29 6.93 22.87 9.40
CA ARG A 29 6.67 22.06 10.60
C ARG A 29 6.20 20.65 10.26
N ILE A 30 5.38 20.49 9.22
CA ILE A 30 4.99 19.16 8.71
C ILE A 30 6.22 18.35 8.28
N PHE A 31 7.10 18.94 7.46
CA PHE A 31 8.31 18.25 7.00
C PHE A 31 9.37 18.07 8.09
N ALA A 32 9.30 18.86 9.18
CA ALA A 32 10.09 18.63 10.38
C ALA A 32 9.46 17.60 11.34
N GLN A 33 8.34 17.00 10.95
CA GLN A 33 7.57 16.04 11.76
C GLN A 33 7.21 16.59 13.15
N ASP A 34 6.84 17.90 13.21
CA ASP A 34 6.47 18.56 14.46
C ASP A 34 5.09 18.07 14.93
N PRO A 35 5.02 17.25 15.99
CA PRO A 35 3.76 16.66 16.42
C PRO A 35 2.80 17.66 17.07
N THR A 36 3.32 18.84 17.46
CA THR A 36 2.52 19.86 18.16
C THR A 36 1.64 20.69 17.24
N LEU A 37 1.76 20.48 15.91
CA LEU A 37 1.06 21.28 14.89
C LEU A 37 -0.48 21.21 15.02
N TRP A 38 -1.01 20.09 15.48
CA TRP A 38 -2.46 19.85 15.56
C TRP A 38 -3.02 19.99 16.99
N GLY A 39 -2.22 20.53 17.92
CA GLY A 39 -2.60 20.75 19.31
C GLY A 39 -2.35 19.53 20.21
N ALA A 40 -2.47 19.75 21.52
CA ALA A 40 -2.08 18.79 22.55
C ALA A 40 -2.85 17.46 22.47
N ASP A 41 -4.12 17.48 22.06
CA ASP A 41 -4.96 16.27 21.98
C ASP A 41 -4.52 15.32 20.85
N ALA A 42 -3.88 15.85 19.80
CA ALA A 42 -3.43 15.08 18.64
C ALA A 42 -1.93 14.72 18.70
N GLU A 43 -1.18 15.30 19.64
CA GLU A 43 0.29 15.21 19.68
C GLU A 43 0.79 13.76 19.74
N SER A 44 0.18 12.92 20.57
CA SER A 44 0.56 11.51 20.73
C SER A 44 0.41 10.69 19.44
N GLU A 45 -0.65 10.96 18.66
CA GLU A 45 -0.85 10.31 17.36
C GLU A 45 0.09 10.91 16.31
N ALA A 46 0.28 12.22 16.31
CA ALA A 46 1.15 12.89 15.36
C ALA A 46 2.62 12.43 15.47
N GLN A 47 3.09 12.11 16.67
CA GLN A 47 4.44 11.57 16.88
C GLN A 47 4.75 10.29 16.11
N ILE A 48 3.73 9.51 15.79
CA ILE A 48 3.88 8.18 15.15
C ILE A 48 3.17 8.09 13.79
N ARG A 49 2.78 9.22 13.18
CA ARG A 49 2.00 9.23 11.93
C ARG A 49 2.61 10.05 10.80
N LEU A 50 3.70 10.76 11.05
CA LEU A 50 4.27 11.71 10.09
C LEU A 50 5.37 11.13 9.20
N GLY A 51 5.67 9.84 9.28
CA GLY A 51 6.68 9.16 8.46
C GLY A 51 6.44 9.25 6.95
N TRP A 52 5.23 9.62 6.51
CA TRP A 52 4.96 9.85 5.09
C TRP A 52 5.71 11.06 4.51
N THR A 53 6.24 11.95 5.34
CA THR A 53 6.97 13.16 4.90
C THR A 53 8.38 12.86 4.41
N ASP A 54 8.97 11.74 4.84
CA ASP A 54 10.31 11.27 4.48
C ASP A 54 10.32 9.83 3.93
N VAL A 55 9.17 9.32 3.51
CA VAL A 55 8.99 7.96 2.97
C VAL A 55 9.95 7.60 1.81
N PHE A 56 10.51 8.59 1.15
CA PHE A 56 11.50 8.38 0.09
C PHE A 56 12.90 8.09 0.63
N ASP A 57 13.18 8.48 1.88
CA ASP A 57 14.47 8.25 2.50
C ASP A 57 14.61 6.76 2.83
N GLY A 58 15.61 6.11 2.23
CA GLY A 58 15.82 4.66 2.40
C GLY A 58 14.95 3.74 1.54
N ALA A 59 14.12 4.27 0.64
CA ALA A 59 13.27 3.45 -0.25
C ALA A 59 14.07 2.62 -1.28
N ASP A 60 15.32 2.95 -1.56
CA ASP A 60 16.13 2.32 -2.63
C ASP A 60 16.26 0.80 -2.44
N ALA A 61 16.45 0.34 -1.21
CA ALA A 61 16.56 -1.10 -0.91
C ALA A 61 15.24 -1.82 -1.21
N LEU A 62 14.11 -1.26 -0.77
CA LEU A 62 12.78 -1.79 -1.00
C LEU A 62 12.43 -1.82 -2.50
N ILE A 63 12.80 -0.76 -3.22
CA ILE A 63 12.63 -0.67 -4.68
C ILE A 63 13.44 -1.76 -5.37
N SER A 64 14.70 -1.96 -4.97
CA SER A 64 15.54 -3.02 -5.53
C SER A 64 14.94 -4.40 -5.31
N GLU A 65 14.49 -4.70 -4.09
CA GLU A 65 13.83 -5.98 -3.76
C GLU A 65 12.54 -6.19 -4.59
N ALA A 66 11.76 -5.14 -4.80
CA ALA A 66 10.55 -5.21 -5.62
C ALA A 66 10.87 -5.49 -7.10
N PHE A 67 11.93 -4.89 -7.64
CA PHE A 67 12.42 -5.18 -9.00
C PHE A 67 12.94 -6.61 -9.14
N ASP A 68 13.65 -7.12 -8.14
CA ASP A 68 14.13 -8.51 -8.13
C ASP A 68 12.95 -9.48 -8.14
N PHE A 69 11.95 -9.25 -7.30
CA PHE A 69 10.74 -10.09 -7.28
C PHE A 69 9.98 -10.02 -8.60
N ARG A 70 9.81 -8.83 -9.16
CA ARG A 70 9.21 -8.66 -10.51
C ARG A 70 9.97 -9.47 -11.57
N SER A 71 11.30 -9.45 -11.52
CA SER A 71 12.14 -10.17 -12.49
C SER A 71 11.98 -11.68 -12.34
N GLN A 72 11.89 -12.20 -11.11
CA GLN A 72 11.60 -13.60 -10.83
C GLN A 72 10.22 -14.01 -11.37
N LEU A 73 9.20 -13.21 -11.12
CA LEU A 73 7.85 -13.43 -11.64
C LEU A 73 7.81 -13.47 -13.17
N ALA A 74 8.47 -12.49 -13.82
CA ALA A 74 8.55 -12.44 -15.28
C ALA A 74 9.26 -13.66 -15.89
N ALA A 75 10.36 -14.12 -15.27
CA ALA A 75 11.07 -15.33 -15.68
C ALA A 75 10.21 -16.60 -15.54
N ALA A 76 9.27 -16.61 -14.58
CA ALA A 76 8.30 -17.67 -14.37
C ALA A 76 7.04 -17.54 -15.28
N GLY A 77 6.99 -16.56 -16.20
CA GLY A 77 5.89 -16.34 -17.10
C GLY A 77 4.66 -15.68 -16.46
N VAL A 78 4.83 -15.08 -15.29
CA VAL A 78 3.77 -14.35 -14.57
C VAL A 78 3.66 -12.92 -15.11
N ASP A 79 2.46 -12.53 -15.53
CA ASP A 79 2.16 -11.21 -16.08
C ASP A 79 0.83 -10.63 -15.59
N ARG A 80 0.18 -11.34 -14.67
CA ARG A 80 -1.05 -10.91 -14.03
C ARG A 80 -0.81 -10.72 -12.54
N ILE A 81 -1.11 -9.53 -12.02
CA ILE A 81 -1.03 -9.22 -10.60
C ILE A 81 -2.44 -9.03 -10.05
N VAL A 82 -2.72 -9.71 -8.94
CA VAL A 82 -3.91 -9.48 -8.10
C VAL A 82 -3.45 -8.80 -6.82
N LEU A 83 -3.99 -7.63 -6.54
CA LEU A 83 -3.77 -6.89 -5.30
C LEU A 83 -4.94 -7.13 -4.36
N CYS A 84 -4.69 -7.76 -3.24
CA CYS A 84 -5.64 -7.95 -2.14
C CYS A 84 -5.37 -6.88 -1.09
N GLY A 85 -6.23 -5.87 -1.01
CA GLY A 85 -6.06 -4.75 -0.09
C GLY A 85 -7.36 -3.99 0.09
N MET A 86 -7.53 -3.38 1.26
CA MET A 86 -8.73 -2.60 1.58
C MET A 86 -8.38 -1.12 1.72
N GLY A 87 -9.23 -0.24 1.19
CA GLY A 87 -9.09 1.21 1.32
C GLY A 87 -7.74 1.74 0.83
N GLY A 88 -6.97 2.40 1.69
CA GLY A 88 -5.66 2.98 1.34
C GLY A 88 -4.65 1.97 0.77
N SER A 89 -4.75 0.70 1.16
CA SER A 89 -3.86 -0.36 0.68
C SER A 89 -4.11 -0.76 -0.79
N SER A 90 -5.20 -0.32 -1.41
CA SER A 90 -5.54 -0.65 -2.80
C SER A 90 -5.74 0.57 -3.70
N LEU A 91 -6.26 1.68 -3.17
CA LEU A 91 -6.66 2.84 -3.98
C LEU A 91 -5.48 3.51 -4.70
N ALA A 92 -4.38 3.77 -4.00
CA ALA A 92 -3.22 4.41 -4.62
C ALA A 92 -2.59 3.53 -5.71
N PRO A 93 -2.32 2.22 -5.48
CA PRO A 93 -1.87 1.31 -6.53
C PRO A 93 -2.83 1.22 -7.73
N GLU A 94 -4.14 1.24 -7.50
CA GLU A 94 -5.13 1.24 -8.58
C GLU A 94 -5.03 2.50 -9.45
N VAL A 95 -4.94 3.69 -8.83
CA VAL A 95 -4.78 4.95 -9.56
C VAL A 95 -3.47 4.99 -10.34
N MET A 96 -2.37 4.58 -9.71
CA MET A 96 -1.05 4.53 -10.34
C MET A 96 -1.02 3.58 -11.54
N SER A 97 -1.60 2.38 -11.38
CA SER A 97 -1.64 1.38 -12.46
C SER A 97 -2.48 1.84 -13.64
N ARG A 98 -3.62 2.50 -13.38
CA ARG A 98 -4.46 3.10 -14.43
C ARG A 98 -3.76 4.23 -15.16
N ALA A 99 -3.07 5.11 -14.42
CA ALA A 99 -2.32 6.23 -15.01
C ALA A 99 -1.13 5.75 -15.85
N ALA A 100 -0.52 4.63 -15.48
CA ALA A 100 0.59 4.00 -16.20
C ALA A 100 0.13 3.00 -17.28
N GLU A 101 -1.19 2.84 -17.49
CA GLU A 101 -1.79 1.86 -18.41
C GLU A 101 -1.33 0.41 -18.13
N VAL A 102 -0.98 0.11 -16.88
CA VAL A 102 -0.59 -1.23 -16.42
C VAL A 102 -1.80 -1.98 -15.89
N ARG A 103 -1.92 -3.24 -16.28
CA ARG A 103 -3.03 -4.08 -15.83
C ARG A 103 -2.84 -4.55 -14.39
N LEU A 104 -3.72 -4.12 -13.50
CA LEU A 104 -3.82 -4.57 -12.11
C LEU A 104 -5.24 -5.08 -11.84
N VAL A 105 -5.37 -6.20 -11.16
CA VAL A 105 -6.66 -6.70 -10.64
C VAL A 105 -6.71 -6.36 -9.17
N VAL A 106 -7.61 -5.49 -8.77
CA VAL A 106 -7.84 -5.16 -7.35
C VAL A 106 -8.96 -6.04 -6.80
N LEU A 107 -8.67 -6.70 -5.67
CA LEU A 107 -9.62 -7.50 -4.91
C LEU A 107 -9.78 -6.84 -3.52
N ASP A 108 -10.78 -6.00 -3.42
CA ASP A 108 -11.14 -5.22 -2.21
C ASP A 108 -12.53 -5.60 -1.66
N SER A 109 -12.99 -6.78 -2.01
CA SER A 109 -14.32 -7.29 -1.64
C SER A 109 -14.27 -8.77 -1.33
N THR A 110 -14.99 -9.19 -0.30
CA THR A 110 -15.21 -10.60 0.04
C THR A 110 -16.38 -11.24 -0.71
N HIS A 111 -16.97 -10.52 -1.67
CA HIS A 111 -18.08 -11.06 -2.45
C HIS A 111 -17.67 -12.33 -3.22
N PRO A 112 -18.32 -13.49 -3.00
CA PRO A 112 -17.84 -14.78 -3.48
C PRO A 112 -17.62 -14.86 -5.00
N VAL A 113 -18.42 -14.14 -5.78
CA VAL A 113 -18.27 -14.11 -7.24
C VAL A 113 -17.01 -13.38 -7.67
N GLN A 114 -16.67 -12.27 -6.98
CA GLN A 114 -15.44 -11.51 -7.27
C GLN A 114 -14.19 -12.31 -6.88
N VAL A 115 -14.20 -12.90 -5.67
CA VAL A 115 -13.10 -13.75 -5.19
C VAL A 115 -12.88 -14.93 -6.14
N ARG A 116 -13.94 -15.66 -6.47
CA ARG A 116 -13.86 -16.80 -7.41
C ARG A 116 -13.32 -16.37 -8.76
N ARG A 117 -13.80 -15.28 -9.33
CA ARG A 117 -13.31 -14.76 -10.61
C ARG A 117 -11.82 -14.40 -10.55
N ALA A 118 -11.37 -13.79 -9.45
CA ALA A 118 -9.97 -13.44 -9.27
C ALA A 118 -9.06 -14.68 -9.22
N VAL A 119 -9.51 -15.76 -8.57
CA VAL A 119 -8.79 -17.02 -8.40
C VAL A 119 -8.81 -17.88 -9.68
N GLU A 120 -9.99 -18.05 -10.30
CA GLU A 120 -10.16 -18.94 -11.46
C GLU A 120 -9.57 -18.37 -12.75
N THR A 121 -9.29 -17.07 -12.81
CA THR A 121 -8.75 -16.46 -14.03
C THR A 121 -7.23 -16.59 -14.05
N ASP A 122 -6.73 -17.44 -14.94
CA ASP A 122 -5.33 -17.50 -15.37
C ASP A 122 -4.32 -17.64 -14.20
N LEU A 123 -4.63 -18.55 -13.25
CA LEU A 123 -3.87 -18.74 -12.01
C LEU A 123 -2.38 -19.04 -12.27
N GLN A 124 -2.07 -19.78 -13.34
CA GLN A 124 -0.69 -20.12 -13.74
C GLN A 124 0.18 -18.88 -14.04
N ARG A 125 -0.43 -17.80 -14.52
CA ARG A 125 0.24 -16.55 -14.86
C ARG A 125 0.02 -15.46 -13.82
N THR A 126 -0.51 -15.83 -12.64
CA THR A 126 -0.90 -14.88 -11.58
C THR A 126 0.12 -14.88 -10.46
N ALA A 127 0.44 -13.67 -9.97
CA ALA A 127 0.98 -13.45 -8.63
C ALA A 127 0.02 -12.58 -7.82
N VAL A 128 0.13 -12.68 -6.50
CA VAL A 128 -0.76 -12.00 -5.55
C VAL A 128 0.06 -11.13 -4.62
N VAL A 129 -0.35 -9.88 -4.49
CA VAL A 129 0.17 -8.96 -3.48
C VAL A 129 -0.90 -8.75 -2.42
N VAL A 130 -0.62 -9.13 -1.19
CA VAL A 130 -1.51 -8.94 -0.04
C VAL A 130 -1.04 -7.75 0.77
N SER A 131 -1.79 -6.66 0.75
CA SER A 131 -1.42 -5.40 1.40
C SER A 131 -2.34 -5.09 2.58
N SER A 132 -1.77 -5.08 3.78
CA SER A 132 -2.48 -4.72 5.01
C SER A 132 -1.49 -4.16 6.03
N LYS A 133 -1.64 -2.88 6.37
CA LYS A 133 -0.77 -2.21 7.35
C LYS A 133 -0.74 -2.96 8.68
N SER A 134 -1.89 -3.17 9.31
CA SER A 134 -2.01 -3.87 10.61
C SER A 134 -1.79 -5.38 10.52
N GLY A 135 -1.88 -5.97 9.33
CA GLY A 135 -1.87 -7.41 9.14
C GLY A 135 -3.06 -8.18 9.72
N SER A 136 -4.07 -7.47 10.25
CA SER A 136 -5.24 -8.06 10.94
C SER A 136 -6.54 -7.95 10.16
N THR A 137 -6.55 -7.25 9.01
CA THR A 137 -7.76 -7.05 8.19
C THR A 137 -8.30 -8.38 7.72
N ILE A 138 -9.53 -8.72 8.15
CA ILE A 138 -10.11 -10.06 7.92
C ILE A 138 -10.29 -10.38 6.45
N GLU A 139 -10.64 -9.39 5.63
CA GLU A 139 -10.82 -9.54 4.19
C GLU A 139 -9.51 -9.94 3.52
N THR A 140 -8.43 -9.20 3.78
CA THR A 140 -7.11 -9.49 3.17
C THR A 140 -6.55 -10.82 3.63
N ARG A 141 -6.74 -11.19 4.89
CA ARG A 141 -6.34 -12.52 5.39
C ARG A 141 -7.16 -13.64 4.77
N SER A 142 -8.45 -13.41 4.55
CA SER A 142 -9.31 -14.38 3.85
C SER A 142 -8.89 -14.58 2.40
N HIS A 143 -8.55 -13.47 1.71
CA HIS A 143 -8.04 -13.54 0.34
C HIS A 143 -6.72 -14.31 0.28
N LEU A 144 -5.79 -14.03 1.20
CA LEU A 144 -4.51 -14.75 1.30
C LEU A 144 -4.75 -16.25 1.40
N ALA A 145 -5.56 -16.70 2.37
CA ALA A 145 -5.85 -18.11 2.58
C ALA A 145 -6.49 -18.79 1.35
N VAL A 146 -7.34 -18.07 0.63
CA VAL A 146 -7.96 -18.58 -0.62
C VAL A 146 -6.91 -18.75 -1.72
N PHE A 147 -6.01 -17.79 -1.91
CA PHE A 147 -4.96 -17.89 -2.92
C PHE A 147 -3.90 -18.93 -2.58
N GLU A 148 -3.45 -19.02 -1.31
CA GLU A 148 -2.56 -20.08 -0.85
C GLU A 148 -3.12 -21.46 -1.20
N ARG A 149 -4.41 -21.67 -0.88
CA ARG A 149 -5.08 -22.91 -1.18
C ARG A 149 -5.19 -23.18 -2.69
N ALA A 150 -5.57 -22.15 -3.47
CA ALA A 150 -5.73 -22.28 -4.91
C ALA A 150 -4.38 -22.59 -5.61
N PHE A 151 -3.29 -21.96 -5.21
CA PHE A 151 -1.96 -22.26 -5.73
C PHE A 151 -1.53 -23.68 -5.37
N ALA A 152 -1.68 -24.09 -4.11
CA ALA A 152 -1.35 -25.43 -3.66
C ALA A 152 -2.15 -26.51 -4.43
N ASP A 153 -3.45 -26.32 -4.62
CA ASP A 153 -4.31 -27.24 -5.38
C ASP A 153 -3.93 -27.31 -6.86
N ALA A 154 -3.34 -26.24 -7.41
CA ALA A 154 -2.82 -26.18 -8.77
C ALA A 154 -1.37 -26.69 -8.91
N GLY A 155 -0.75 -27.15 -7.82
CA GLY A 155 0.64 -27.60 -7.81
C GLY A 155 1.66 -26.48 -7.96
N ILE A 156 1.28 -25.25 -7.61
CA ILE A 156 2.14 -24.07 -7.60
C ILE A 156 2.54 -23.79 -6.15
N ASP A 157 3.83 -23.55 -5.89
CA ASP A 157 4.25 -23.15 -4.56
C ASP A 157 3.77 -21.70 -4.29
N PRO A 158 2.95 -21.45 -3.25
CA PRO A 158 2.52 -20.10 -2.88
C PRO A 158 3.69 -19.14 -2.64
N ALA A 159 4.81 -19.63 -2.09
CA ALA A 159 6.00 -18.83 -1.84
C ALA A 159 6.60 -18.18 -3.11
N ASP A 160 6.39 -18.79 -4.27
CA ASP A 160 6.84 -18.27 -5.57
C ASP A 160 5.90 -17.22 -6.17
N ARG A 161 4.70 -17.09 -5.61
CA ARG A 161 3.59 -16.32 -6.22
C ARG A 161 2.98 -15.24 -5.31
N ILE A 162 3.22 -15.31 -4.01
CA ILE A 162 2.63 -14.41 -3.03
C ILE A 162 3.70 -13.47 -2.45
N ALA A 163 3.36 -12.20 -2.41
CA ALA A 163 4.08 -11.18 -1.66
C ALA A 163 3.15 -10.48 -0.69
N VAL A 164 3.66 -10.17 0.48
CA VAL A 164 2.95 -9.47 1.54
C VAL A 164 3.56 -8.09 1.76
N VAL A 165 2.72 -7.07 1.88
CA VAL A 165 3.12 -5.71 2.27
C VAL A 165 2.43 -5.38 3.59
N THR A 166 3.21 -5.16 4.66
CA THR A 166 2.68 -4.97 6.01
C THR A 166 3.67 -4.25 6.91
N ASP A 167 3.21 -3.81 8.09
CA ASP A 167 4.10 -3.25 9.12
C ASP A 167 4.94 -4.34 9.79
N PRO A 168 6.14 -3.99 10.27
CA PRO A 168 6.98 -4.89 11.06
C PRO A 168 6.27 -5.41 12.30
N GLY A 169 6.45 -6.69 12.62
CA GLY A 169 5.86 -7.35 13.80
C GLY A 169 4.39 -7.70 13.66
N SER A 170 3.79 -7.51 12.49
CA SER A 170 2.39 -7.89 12.25
C SER A 170 2.20 -9.41 12.21
N ALA A 171 0.99 -9.87 12.51
CA ALA A 171 0.63 -11.28 12.36
C ALA A 171 0.73 -11.76 10.90
N LEU A 172 0.55 -10.85 9.95
CA LEU A 172 0.68 -11.14 8.52
C LEU A 172 2.14 -11.34 8.11
N GLU A 173 3.08 -10.56 8.67
CA GLU A 173 4.52 -10.77 8.48
C GLU A 173 4.94 -12.16 8.98
N SER A 174 4.56 -12.50 10.23
CA SER A 174 4.89 -13.79 10.83
C SER A 174 4.38 -14.96 9.98
N HIS A 175 3.12 -14.90 9.55
CA HIS A 175 2.49 -15.90 8.71
C HIS A 175 3.22 -16.08 7.37
N ALA A 176 3.54 -14.99 6.68
CA ALA A 176 4.21 -15.04 5.39
C ALA A 176 5.65 -15.60 5.50
N ARG A 177 6.40 -15.20 6.54
CA ARG A 177 7.75 -15.71 6.78
C ARG A 177 7.78 -17.21 7.09
N GLU A 178 6.83 -17.71 7.89
CA GLU A 178 6.68 -19.14 8.18
C GLU A 178 6.44 -19.98 6.93
N ARG A 179 5.84 -19.38 5.89
CA ARG A 179 5.52 -20.03 4.61
C ARG A 179 6.56 -19.78 3.52
N GLY A 180 7.60 -19.00 3.81
CA GLY A 180 8.62 -18.64 2.83
C GLY A 180 8.15 -17.62 1.77
N GLU A 181 6.99 -16.99 1.97
CA GLU A 181 6.47 -15.97 1.09
C GLU A 181 7.30 -14.68 1.16
N ARG A 182 7.28 -13.88 0.10
CA ARG A 182 7.98 -12.60 0.06
C ARG A 182 7.31 -11.58 0.99
N VAL A 183 8.10 -10.90 1.81
CA VAL A 183 7.60 -9.86 2.71
C VAL A 183 8.29 -8.54 2.39
N PHE A 184 7.49 -7.51 2.14
CA PHE A 184 7.91 -6.12 2.04
C PHE A 184 7.39 -5.37 3.27
N LEU A 185 8.32 -4.85 4.07
CA LEU A 185 7.95 -4.11 5.28
C LEU A 185 7.79 -2.62 4.97
N ALA A 186 6.65 -2.08 5.40
CA ALA A 186 6.37 -0.66 5.34
C ALA A 186 6.91 0.06 6.57
N ASP A 187 7.05 1.38 6.50
CA ASP A 187 7.36 2.19 7.66
C ASP A 187 6.14 2.26 8.60
N PRO A 188 6.25 1.79 9.84
CA PRO A 188 5.14 1.80 10.80
C PRO A 188 4.68 3.21 11.17
N ASN A 189 5.52 4.23 10.96
CA ASN A 189 5.21 5.64 11.25
C ASN A 189 4.41 6.33 10.13
N VAL A 190 4.14 5.66 9.02
CA VAL A 190 3.21 6.15 8.00
C VAL A 190 1.79 5.92 8.48
N GLY A 191 1.05 7.00 8.69
CA GLY A 191 -0.32 6.99 9.24
C GLY A 191 -1.41 6.67 8.23
#